data_c7b4d280c2295bdff4518e906bb612f6
#
_entry.id   c7b4d280c2295bdff4518e906bb612f6
#
_cell.length_a   1.000
_cell.length_b   1.000
_cell.length_c   1.000
_cell.angle_alpha   90.00
_cell.angle_beta   90.00
_cell.angle_gamma   90.00
#
_symmetry.space_group_name_H-M   'P 1'
#
loop_
_entity.id
_entity.type
_entity.pdbx_description
1 polymer ?
#
loop_
_entity_poly.entity_id
_entity_poly.type
_entity_poly.pdbx_seq_one_letter_code
_entity_poly.pdbx_strand_id
1 'polypeptide(L)'
;MYKRTWKWNILPNFFEPVLYLFSIGIGVGAYISEMGGTSYIAFLAPGLVCVAAMNGASFEVTYNIYVRLVFEKTYDAMLTTPIEPDDVLIGEVLWAMTRSAIYGGCFFLVLMTFGLAPLPSSLWVFLVIPITGLLFAAIGIVFSLRIPTIDMFSFYFTLFLTPLFLFSDVFFPLKERLAGPWLWVAEVLPLLHPVRLARAAFKGEFSLIVLWDLAYTLGMSLLLLLWGRRNVRRRLTN
;
A
#
# COMPACT_ATOMS: atom_id res chain seq x y z
N MET A 1 16.01 -17.54 8.08
CA MET A 1 15.11 -18.19 7.11
C MET A 1 14.98 -17.38 5.81
N TYR A 2 14.75 -16.06 5.82
CA TYR A 2 14.59 -15.19 4.65
C TYR A 2 15.76 -15.26 3.63
N LYS A 3 17.01 -15.33 4.08
CA LYS A 3 18.20 -15.44 3.19
C LYS A 3 18.22 -16.67 2.28
N ARG A 4 17.51 -17.75 2.61
CA ARG A 4 17.51 -19.01 1.84
C ARG A 4 16.40 -19.02 0.76
N THR A 5 15.31 -18.24 0.96
CA THR A 5 14.12 -18.23 0.10
C THR A 5 13.86 -16.88 -0.58
N TRP A 6 14.74 -15.89 -0.41
CA TRP A 6 14.51 -14.52 -0.91
C TRP A 6 14.25 -14.46 -2.42
N LYS A 7 14.96 -15.28 -3.20
CA LYS A 7 14.77 -15.32 -4.66
C LYS A 7 13.37 -15.75 -5.05
N TRP A 8 12.82 -16.74 -4.38
CA TRP A 8 11.47 -17.24 -4.61
C TRP A 8 10.39 -16.27 -4.13
N ASN A 9 10.69 -15.49 -3.09
CA ASN A 9 9.78 -14.48 -2.56
C ASN A 9 9.77 -13.18 -3.41
N ILE A 10 10.84 -12.89 -4.13
CA ILE A 10 10.91 -11.68 -4.98
C ILE A 10 10.37 -11.94 -6.39
N LEU A 11 10.56 -13.14 -6.93
CA LEU A 11 10.16 -13.47 -8.29
C LEU A 11 8.68 -13.14 -8.60
N PRO A 12 7.69 -13.49 -7.76
CA PRO A 12 6.30 -13.13 -8.00
C PRO A 12 6.07 -11.61 -8.10
N ASN A 13 6.86 -10.81 -7.35
CA ASN A 13 6.73 -9.36 -7.34
C ASN A 13 7.11 -8.69 -8.68
N PHE A 14 7.87 -9.37 -9.53
CA PHE A 14 8.15 -8.94 -10.89
C PHE A 14 7.15 -9.52 -11.89
N PHE A 15 6.69 -10.75 -11.66
CA PHE A 15 5.73 -11.40 -12.56
C PHE A 15 4.37 -10.74 -12.54
N GLU A 16 3.86 -10.42 -11.35
CA GLU A 16 2.55 -9.81 -11.17
C GLU A 16 2.41 -8.49 -11.96
N PRO A 17 3.33 -7.50 -11.84
CA PRO A 17 3.30 -6.28 -12.65
C PRO A 17 3.30 -6.53 -14.15
N VAL A 18 4.16 -7.43 -14.61
CA VAL A 18 4.29 -7.75 -16.03
C VAL A 18 2.98 -8.33 -16.57
N LEU A 19 2.42 -9.33 -15.87
CA LEU A 19 1.14 -9.93 -16.25
C LEU A 19 0.00 -8.92 -16.24
N TYR A 20 0.00 -8.02 -15.25
CA TYR A 20 -1.02 -6.97 -15.13
C TYR A 20 -0.95 -5.99 -16.29
N LEU A 21 0.25 -5.50 -16.63
CA LEU A 21 0.46 -4.59 -17.76
C LEU A 21 0.11 -5.25 -19.09
N PHE A 22 0.48 -6.52 -19.30
CA PHE A 22 0.11 -7.26 -20.49
C PHE A 22 -1.40 -7.44 -20.59
N SER A 23 -2.05 -7.91 -19.52
CA SER A 23 -3.49 -8.15 -19.50
C SER A 23 -4.29 -6.86 -19.76
N ILE A 24 -3.93 -5.77 -19.09
CA ILE A 24 -4.61 -4.48 -19.28
C ILE A 24 -4.24 -3.85 -20.62
N GLY A 25 -2.94 -3.89 -21.01
CA GLY A 25 -2.47 -3.29 -22.26
C GLY A 25 -3.10 -3.94 -23.49
N ILE A 26 -3.16 -5.25 -23.54
CA ILE A 26 -3.74 -6.00 -24.67
C ILE A 26 -5.26 -6.06 -24.54
N GLY A 27 -5.79 -6.31 -23.32
CA GLY A 27 -7.21 -6.50 -23.11
C GLY A 27 -7.99 -5.18 -23.13
N VAL A 28 -7.76 -4.31 -22.17
CA VAL A 28 -8.53 -3.06 -22.00
C VAL A 28 -8.00 -1.94 -22.89
N GLY A 29 -6.67 -1.85 -23.07
CA GLY A 29 -6.04 -0.84 -23.91
C GLY A 29 -6.42 -0.90 -25.38
N ALA A 30 -6.91 -2.05 -25.86
CA ALA A 30 -7.47 -2.19 -27.21
C ALA A 30 -8.81 -1.45 -27.38
N TYR A 31 -9.53 -1.23 -26.27
CA TYR A 31 -10.85 -0.55 -26.26
C TYR A 31 -10.77 0.89 -25.76
N ILE A 32 -9.81 1.19 -24.88
CA ILE A 32 -9.59 2.51 -24.31
C ILE A 32 -8.19 2.96 -24.70
N SER A 33 -8.11 3.80 -25.74
CA SER A 33 -6.82 4.30 -26.23
C SER A 33 -6.23 5.35 -25.28
N GLU A 34 -7.05 6.27 -24.77
CA GLU A 34 -6.63 7.42 -23.96
C GLU A 34 -7.54 7.65 -22.77
N MET A 35 -6.94 8.09 -21.65
CA MET A 35 -7.63 8.52 -20.44
C MET A 35 -6.82 9.63 -19.75
N GLY A 36 -7.49 10.73 -19.38
CA GLY A 36 -6.82 11.86 -18.74
C GLY A 36 -5.69 12.49 -19.55
N GLY A 37 -5.78 12.45 -20.90
CA GLY A 37 -4.77 13.01 -21.83
C GLY A 37 -3.51 12.16 -22.00
N THR A 38 -3.52 10.92 -21.55
CA THR A 38 -2.40 9.96 -21.71
C THR A 38 -2.94 8.59 -22.14
N SER A 39 -2.04 7.69 -22.59
CA SER A 39 -2.45 6.31 -22.85
C SER A 39 -3.01 5.67 -21.59
N TYR A 40 -4.00 4.80 -21.74
CA TYR A 40 -4.66 4.17 -20.59
C TYR A 40 -3.69 3.46 -19.65
N ILE A 41 -2.67 2.78 -20.20
CA ILE A 41 -1.63 2.11 -19.41
C ILE A 41 -0.80 3.14 -18.60
N ALA A 42 -0.42 4.26 -19.21
CA ALA A 42 0.32 5.32 -18.52
C ALA A 42 -0.52 5.99 -17.42
N PHE A 43 -1.85 6.08 -17.62
CA PHE A 43 -2.78 6.55 -16.61
C PHE A 43 -2.83 5.62 -15.39
N LEU A 44 -2.82 4.30 -15.61
CA LEU A 44 -2.87 3.28 -14.55
C LEU A 44 -1.55 3.17 -13.76
N ALA A 45 -0.42 3.38 -14.42
CA ALA A 45 0.93 3.09 -13.92
C ALA A 45 1.18 3.61 -12.49
N PRO A 46 0.99 4.91 -12.15
CA PRO A 46 1.24 5.41 -10.79
C PRO A 46 0.31 4.79 -9.75
N GLY A 47 -0.95 4.55 -10.10
CA GLY A 47 -1.92 3.89 -9.21
C GLY A 47 -1.52 2.46 -8.87
N LEU A 48 -1.07 1.70 -9.86
CA LEU A 48 -0.64 0.30 -9.67
C LEU A 48 0.62 0.19 -8.79
N VAL A 49 1.54 1.15 -8.84
CA VAL A 49 2.68 1.20 -7.90
C VAL A 49 2.19 1.33 -6.46
N CYS A 50 1.21 2.22 -6.21
CA CYS A 50 0.62 2.39 -4.88
C CYS A 50 -0.14 1.14 -4.41
N VAL A 51 -0.84 0.45 -5.32
CA VAL A 51 -1.53 -0.82 -5.01
C VAL A 51 -0.53 -1.92 -4.66
N ALA A 52 0.57 -2.05 -5.39
CA ALA A 52 1.63 -2.99 -5.06
C ALA A 52 2.24 -2.69 -3.68
N ALA A 53 2.51 -1.42 -3.39
CA ALA A 53 2.99 -0.96 -2.09
C ALA A 53 1.99 -1.26 -0.96
N MET A 54 0.70 -0.99 -1.17
CA MET A 54 -0.40 -1.31 -0.28
C MET A 54 -0.45 -2.81 0.04
N ASN A 55 -0.42 -3.65 -0.99
CA ASN A 55 -0.46 -5.11 -0.83
C ASN A 55 0.76 -5.61 -0.05
N GLY A 56 1.96 -5.14 -0.39
CA GLY A 56 3.20 -5.52 0.29
C GLY A 56 3.17 -5.24 1.79
N ALA A 57 2.70 -4.05 2.20
CA ALA A 57 2.54 -3.70 3.61
C ALA A 57 1.42 -4.51 4.26
N SER A 58 0.25 -4.61 3.60
CA SER A 58 -0.93 -5.25 4.16
C SER A 58 -0.73 -6.73 4.44
N PHE A 59 -0.10 -7.48 3.54
CA PHE A 59 0.22 -8.89 3.77
C PHE A 59 1.15 -9.08 4.97
N GLU A 60 2.13 -8.20 5.15
CA GLU A 60 3.07 -8.31 6.25
C GLU A 60 2.39 -8.09 7.61
N VAL A 61 1.60 -7.03 7.74
CA VAL A 61 0.98 -6.66 9.02
C VAL A 61 -0.29 -7.44 9.33
N THR A 62 -0.82 -8.25 8.41
CA THR A 62 -1.96 -9.11 8.65
C THR A 62 -1.51 -10.54 8.98
N TYR A 63 -1.26 -11.35 7.98
CA TYR A 63 -0.93 -12.77 8.15
C TYR A 63 0.33 -12.99 8.99
N ASN A 64 1.42 -12.26 8.72
CA ASN A 64 2.70 -12.51 9.39
C ASN A 64 2.67 -12.07 10.85
N ILE A 65 2.06 -10.92 11.18
CA ILE A 65 1.88 -10.51 12.58
C ILE A 65 1.03 -11.52 13.33
N TYR A 66 -0.07 -11.98 12.73
CA TYR A 66 -0.95 -12.96 13.38
C TYR A 66 -0.24 -14.30 13.64
N VAL A 67 0.53 -14.78 12.67
CA VAL A 67 1.33 -16.01 12.83
C VAL A 67 2.33 -15.87 13.97
N ARG A 68 3.09 -14.77 14.02
CA ARG A 68 4.06 -14.49 15.10
C ARG A 68 3.39 -14.30 16.47
N LEU A 69 2.19 -13.73 16.50
CA LEU A 69 1.45 -13.46 17.73
C LEU A 69 0.80 -14.72 18.31
N VAL A 70 0.13 -15.51 17.46
CA VAL A 70 -0.77 -16.59 17.90
C VAL A 70 -0.11 -17.96 17.80
N PHE A 71 0.55 -18.26 16.67
CA PHE A 71 1.10 -19.60 16.41
C PHE A 71 2.54 -19.73 16.89
N GLU A 72 3.41 -18.80 16.53
CA GLU A 72 4.84 -18.89 16.89
C GLU A 72 5.13 -18.31 18.28
N LYS A 73 4.24 -17.48 18.83
CA LYS A 73 4.44 -16.76 20.11
C LYS A 73 5.77 -16.01 20.17
N THR A 74 6.22 -15.50 19.02
CA THR A 74 7.51 -14.82 18.88
C THR A 74 7.58 -13.57 19.76
N TYR A 75 6.46 -12.84 19.88
CA TYR A 75 6.40 -11.62 20.70
C TYR A 75 6.48 -11.94 22.19
N ASP A 76 5.90 -13.06 22.66
CA ASP A 76 6.03 -13.49 24.05
C ASP A 76 7.50 -13.74 24.39
N ALA A 77 8.24 -14.41 23.49
CA ALA A 77 9.68 -14.65 23.67
C ALA A 77 10.49 -13.33 23.62
N MET A 78 10.14 -12.37 22.76
CA MET A 78 10.81 -11.05 22.71
C MET A 78 10.64 -10.28 24.01
N LEU A 79 9.44 -10.32 24.60
CA LEU A 79 9.12 -9.60 25.84
C LEU A 79 9.76 -10.19 27.10
N THR A 80 10.41 -11.37 27.03
CA THR A 80 11.28 -11.86 28.10
C THR A 80 12.64 -11.16 28.13
N THR A 81 12.96 -10.38 27.12
CA THR A 81 14.16 -9.55 27.02
C THR A 81 13.81 -8.08 27.35
N PRO A 82 14.77 -7.13 27.45
CA PRO A 82 14.48 -5.71 27.69
C PRO A 82 13.75 -4.97 26.55
N ILE A 83 13.05 -5.68 25.68
CA ILE A 83 12.27 -5.11 24.56
C ILE A 83 10.87 -4.77 25.06
N GLU A 84 10.41 -3.54 24.76
CA GLU A 84 9.05 -3.10 25.09
C GLU A 84 8.06 -3.42 23.93
N PRO A 85 6.74 -3.50 24.22
CA PRO A 85 5.72 -3.66 23.18
C PRO A 85 5.76 -2.57 22.08
N ASP A 86 6.22 -1.37 22.42
CA ASP A 86 6.39 -0.27 21.47
C ASP A 86 7.52 -0.53 20.47
N ASP A 87 8.60 -1.18 20.90
CA ASP A 87 9.72 -1.55 20.03
C ASP A 87 9.29 -2.60 19.01
N VAL A 88 8.47 -3.57 19.45
CA VAL A 88 7.85 -4.56 18.57
C VAL A 88 6.99 -3.87 17.51
N LEU A 89 6.13 -2.93 17.91
CA LEU A 89 5.27 -2.18 16.99
C LEU A 89 6.10 -1.40 15.95
N ILE A 90 7.12 -0.67 16.39
CA ILE A 90 8.01 0.09 15.50
C ILE A 90 8.72 -0.86 14.52
N GLY A 91 9.23 -1.98 15.01
CA GLY A 91 9.88 -2.99 14.19
C GLY A 91 8.97 -3.55 13.09
N GLU A 92 7.71 -3.87 13.43
CA GLU A 92 6.72 -4.37 12.47
C GLU A 92 6.34 -3.32 11.43
N VAL A 93 6.17 -2.06 11.84
CA VAL A 93 5.90 -0.94 10.91
C VAL A 93 7.05 -0.74 9.93
N LEU A 94 8.29 -0.68 10.43
CA LEU A 94 9.48 -0.51 9.57
C LEU A 94 9.66 -1.68 8.61
N TRP A 95 9.38 -2.89 9.07
CA TRP A 95 9.43 -4.08 8.23
C TRP A 95 8.35 -4.06 7.15
N ALA A 96 7.13 -3.67 7.50
CA ALA A 96 6.03 -3.51 6.53
C ALA A 96 6.33 -2.42 5.48
N MET A 97 6.93 -1.29 5.90
CA MET A 97 7.41 -0.26 4.97
C MET A 97 8.50 -0.81 4.03
N THR A 98 9.40 -1.64 4.53
CA THR A 98 10.43 -2.30 3.72
C THR A 98 9.79 -3.25 2.69
N ARG A 99 8.80 -4.02 3.10
CA ARG A 99 8.04 -4.91 2.19
C ARG A 99 7.29 -4.09 1.14
N SER A 100 6.65 -3.01 1.53
CA SER A 100 6.02 -2.05 0.62
C SER A 100 7.02 -1.49 -0.38
N ALA A 101 8.21 -1.11 0.08
CA ALA A 101 9.28 -0.60 -0.78
C ALA A 101 9.76 -1.66 -1.80
N ILE A 102 9.84 -2.92 -1.40
CA ILE A 102 10.19 -4.02 -2.31
C ILE A 102 9.10 -4.20 -3.38
N TYR A 103 7.82 -4.33 -2.97
CA TYR A 103 6.72 -4.58 -3.91
C TYR A 103 6.49 -3.40 -4.85
N GLY A 104 6.32 -2.19 -4.30
CA GLY A 104 6.13 -0.97 -5.10
C GLY A 104 7.36 -0.63 -5.94
N GLY A 105 8.57 -0.81 -5.39
CA GLY A 105 9.82 -0.59 -6.10
C GLY A 105 10.02 -1.57 -7.27
N CYS A 106 9.74 -2.87 -7.09
CA CYS A 106 9.77 -3.85 -8.17
C CYS A 106 8.78 -3.47 -9.28
N PHE A 107 7.55 -3.08 -8.90
CA PHE A 107 6.56 -2.63 -9.86
C PHE A 107 7.04 -1.40 -10.63
N PHE A 108 7.57 -0.40 -9.94
CA PHE A 108 8.11 0.80 -10.56
C PHE A 108 9.28 0.51 -11.51
N LEU A 109 10.19 -0.40 -11.14
CA LEU A 109 11.29 -0.82 -12.00
C LEU A 109 10.78 -1.47 -13.30
N VAL A 110 9.73 -2.29 -13.21
CA VAL A 110 9.07 -2.86 -14.40
C VAL A 110 8.49 -1.73 -15.27
N LEU A 111 7.81 -0.74 -14.70
CA LEU A 111 7.29 0.41 -15.47
C LEU A 111 8.40 1.19 -16.19
N MET A 112 9.56 1.35 -15.55
CA MET A 112 10.74 1.99 -16.19
C MET A 112 11.20 1.21 -17.43
N THR A 113 11.25 -0.14 -17.37
CA THR A 113 11.64 -0.95 -18.52
C THR A 113 10.65 -0.88 -19.68
N PHE A 114 9.37 -0.62 -19.40
CA PHE A 114 8.33 -0.41 -20.41
C PHE A 114 8.23 1.05 -20.89
N GLY A 115 9.07 1.96 -20.38
CA GLY A 115 9.03 3.38 -20.76
C GLY A 115 7.80 4.13 -20.25
N LEU A 116 7.11 3.57 -19.24
CA LEU A 116 5.88 4.14 -18.66
C LEU A 116 6.15 5.08 -17.48
N ALA A 117 7.40 5.22 -17.05
CA ALA A 117 7.83 6.12 -15.98
C ALA A 117 8.65 7.27 -16.54
N PRO A 118 8.09 8.48 -16.67
CA PRO A 118 8.80 9.66 -17.18
C PRO A 118 9.88 10.12 -16.20
N LEU A 119 11.14 10.08 -16.61
CA LEU A 119 12.29 10.53 -15.82
C LEU A 119 12.58 12.02 -16.06
N PRO A 120 13.09 12.76 -15.05
CA PRO A 120 13.40 12.32 -13.67
C PRO A 120 12.24 12.42 -12.68
N SER A 121 11.10 13.00 -13.06
CA SER A 121 10.00 13.33 -12.15
C SER A 121 9.42 12.11 -11.42
N SER A 122 9.26 10.98 -12.10
CA SER A 122 8.71 9.76 -11.51
C SER A 122 9.57 9.17 -10.38
N LEU A 123 10.83 9.58 -10.23
CA LEU A 123 11.69 9.14 -9.12
C LEU A 123 11.15 9.56 -7.75
N TRP A 124 10.36 10.63 -7.67
CA TRP A 124 9.68 11.02 -6.42
C TRP A 124 8.73 9.95 -5.88
N VAL A 125 8.33 9.01 -6.72
CA VAL A 125 7.53 7.85 -6.31
C VAL A 125 8.23 7.00 -5.24
N PHE A 126 9.57 6.96 -5.22
CA PHE A 126 10.33 6.28 -4.18
C PHE A 126 10.07 6.82 -2.76
N LEU A 127 9.59 8.07 -2.63
CA LEU A 127 9.12 8.61 -1.36
C LEU A 127 7.65 8.25 -1.10
N VAL A 128 6.83 8.17 -2.14
CA VAL A 128 5.40 7.84 -2.02
C VAL A 128 5.20 6.39 -1.60
N ILE A 129 6.01 5.47 -2.12
CA ILE A 129 5.93 4.03 -1.81
C ILE A 129 6.00 3.74 -0.30
N PRO A 130 7.05 4.16 0.45
CA PRO A 130 7.13 3.91 1.88
C PRO A 130 6.06 4.65 2.69
N ILE A 131 5.62 5.83 2.24
CA ILE A 131 4.51 6.57 2.86
C ILE A 131 3.20 5.78 2.71
N THR A 132 2.95 5.20 1.52
CA THR A 132 1.83 4.27 1.29
C THR A 132 1.95 3.05 2.21
N GLY A 133 3.15 2.48 2.31
CA GLY A 133 3.45 1.37 3.21
C GLY A 133 3.17 1.69 4.68
N LEU A 134 3.54 2.88 5.14
CA LEU A 134 3.28 3.35 6.49
C LEU A 134 1.77 3.41 6.79
N LEU A 135 0.99 3.97 5.87
CA LEU A 135 -0.46 4.08 6.00
C LEU A 135 -1.12 2.71 6.12
N PHE A 136 -0.81 1.80 5.19
CA PHE A 136 -1.41 0.46 5.18
C PHE A 136 -0.86 -0.47 6.25
N ALA A 137 0.38 -0.26 6.71
CA ALA A 137 0.89 -0.88 7.93
C ALA A 137 0.07 -0.46 9.15
N ALA A 138 -0.19 0.84 9.32
CA ALA A 138 -0.99 1.35 10.43
C ALA A 138 -2.43 0.80 10.42
N ILE A 139 -3.09 0.80 9.26
CA ILE A 139 -4.45 0.24 9.09
C ILE A 139 -4.46 -1.26 9.40
N GLY A 140 -3.55 -2.02 8.80
CA GLY A 140 -3.49 -3.47 8.95
C GLY A 140 -3.15 -3.92 10.37
N ILE A 141 -2.25 -3.23 11.08
CA ILE A 141 -1.95 -3.50 12.50
C ILE A 141 -3.18 -3.32 13.37
N VAL A 142 -3.90 -2.21 13.20
CA VAL A 142 -5.13 -1.96 13.97
C VAL A 142 -6.18 -3.04 13.74
N PHE A 143 -6.28 -3.53 12.50
CA PHE A 143 -7.17 -4.63 12.15
C PHE A 143 -6.69 -5.97 12.76
N SER A 144 -5.42 -6.34 12.57
CA SER A 144 -4.83 -7.62 12.99
C SER A 144 -4.91 -7.84 14.50
N LEU A 145 -4.78 -6.77 15.27
CA LEU A 145 -4.88 -6.84 16.73
C LEU A 145 -6.32 -7.10 17.24
N ARG A 146 -7.34 -6.99 16.39
CA ARG A 146 -8.74 -7.14 16.79
C ARG A 146 -9.37 -8.44 16.35
N ILE A 147 -8.85 -9.06 15.31
CA ILE A 147 -9.44 -10.27 14.78
C ILE A 147 -9.15 -11.49 15.66
N PRO A 148 -10.15 -12.36 15.87
CA PRO A 148 -10.00 -13.59 16.65
C PRO A 148 -9.40 -14.74 15.84
N THR A 149 -9.61 -14.81 14.51
CA THR A 149 -9.21 -15.94 13.66
C THR A 149 -8.52 -15.46 12.37
N ILE A 150 -7.60 -16.27 11.84
CA ILE A 150 -6.86 -15.98 10.63
C ILE A 150 -7.75 -15.84 9.38
N ASP A 151 -8.87 -16.57 9.35
CA ASP A 151 -9.81 -16.55 8.21
C ASP A 151 -10.46 -15.19 8.00
N MET A 152 -10.56 -14.37 9.07
CA MET A 152 -11.11 -13.01 8.98
C MET A 152 -10.25 -12.05 8.16
N PHE A 153 -9.00 -12.38 7.86
CA PHE A 153 -8.21 -11.58 6.94
C PHE A 153 -8.76 -11.57 5.52
N SER A 154 -9.51 -12.63 5.12
CA SER A 154 -10.20 -12.62 3.84
C SER A 154 -11.15 -11.42 3.70
N PHE A 155 -11.82 -11.01 4.78
CA PHE A 155 -12.68 -9.81 4.78
C PHE A 155 -11.87 -8.53 4.62
N TYR A 156 -10.68 -8.43 5.25
CA TYR A 156 -9.80 -7.29 5.08
C TYR A 156 -9.39 -7.11 3.60
N PHE A 157 -8.96 -8.19 2.95
CA PHE A 157 -8.56 -8.13 1.55
C PHE A 157 -9.75 -7.93 0.61
N THR A 158 -10.85 -8.65 0.82
CA THR A 158 -11.97 -8.65 -0.13
C THR A 158 -12.92 -7.46 0.06
N LEU A 159 -13.27 -7.12 1.32
CA LEU A 159 -14.25 -6.07 1.60
C LEU A 159 -13.64 -4.70 1.84
N PHE A 160 -12.33 -4.62 2.13
CA PHE A 160 -11.67 -3.35 2.36
C PHE A 160 -10.66 -3.02 1.26
N LEU A 161 -9.64 -3.85 1.02
CA LEU A 161 -8.62 -3.52 0.02
C LEU A 161 -9.14 -3.57 -1.41
N THR A 162 -10.00 -4.53 -1.77
CA THR A 162 -10.53 -4.61 -3.14
C THR A 162 -11.39 -3.39 -3.53
N PRO A 163 -12.34 -2.91 -2.71
CA PRO A 163 -13.03 -1.66 -3.00
C PRO A 163 -12.10 -0.44 -3.06
N LEU A 164 -11.10 -0.35 -2.17
CA LEU A 164 -10.10 0.71 -2.25
C LEU A 164 -9.36 0.69 -3.59
N PHE A 165 -8.93 -0.48 -4.04
CA PHE A 165 -8.27 -0.66 -5.32
C PHE A 165 -9.14 -0.19 -6.49
N LEU A 166 -10.44 -0.49 -6.46
CA LEU A 166 -11.35 -0.15 -7.55
C LEU A 166 -11.76 1.34 -7.55
N PHE A 167 -11.92 1.95 -6.37
CA PHE A 167 -12.52 3.28 -6.22
C PHE A 167 -11.55 4.38 -5.75
N SER A 168 -10.22 4.15 -5.82
CA SER A 168 -9.22 5.16 -5.42
C SER A 168 -8.48 5.79 -6.59
N ASP A 169 -9.19 6.18 -7.66
CA ASP A 169 -8.60 6.87 -8.82
C ASP A 169 -7.53 6.05 -9.57
N VAL A 170 -7.51 4.73 -9.39
CA VAL A 170 -6.55 3.85 -10.06
C VAL A 170 -6.96 3.60 -11.50
N PHE A 171 -8.20 3.15 -11.72
CA PHE A 171 -8.71 2.72 -13.03
C PHE A 171 -9.35 3.82 -13.86
N PHE A 172 -9.88 4.84 -13.23
CA PHE A 172 -10.58 5.95 -13.88
C PHE A 172 -10.52 7.22 -13.04
N PRO A 173 -10.51 8.40 -13.68
CA PRO A 173 -10.44 9.67 -12.96
C PRO A 173 -11.78 9.93 -12.24
N LEU A 174 -11.75 9.83 -10.90
CA LEU A 174 -12.95 9.97 -10.08
C LEU A 174 -13.61 11.34 -10.21
N LYS A 175 -12.81 12.41 -10.34
CA LYS A 175 -13.31 13.78 -10.49
C LYS A 175 -14.16 13.98 -11.74
N GLU A 176 -13.95 13.20 -12.79
CA GLU A 176 -14.71 13.27 -14.04
C GLU A 176 -16.00 12.44 -14.00
N ARG A 177 -16.06 11.47 -13.09
CA ARG A 177 -17.17 10.50 -13.01
C ARG A 177 -18.10 10.73 -11.83
N LEU A 178 -17.59 11.29 -10.75
CA LEU A 178 -18.34 11.56 -9.54
C LEU A 178 -18.70 13.04 -9.46
N ALA A 179 -19.93 13.34 -9.04
CA ALA A 179 -20.40 14.70 -8.82
C ALA A 179 -20.96 14.86 -7.40
N GLY A 180 -20.92 16.09 -6.90
CA GLY A 180 -21.55 16.45 -5.63
C GLY A 180 -21.00 15.70 -4.42
N PRO A 181 -21.88 15.14 -3.56
CA PRO A 181 -21.48 14.52 -2.28
C PRO A 181 -20.54 13.32 -2.42
N TRP A 182 -20.59 12.60 -3.55
CA TRP A 182 -19.78 11.42 -3.78
C TRP A 182 -18.28 11.71 -3.86
N LEU A 183 -17.90 12.94 -4.24
CA LEU A 183 -16.50 13.38 -4.19
C LEU A 183 -15.97 13.41 -2.76
N TRP A 184 -16.78 13.88 -1.80
CA TRP A 184 -16.40 13.88 -0.39
C TRP A 184 -16.23 12.45 0.17
N VAL A 185 -17.08 11.52 -0.26
CA VAL A 185 -16.92 10.11 0.11
C VAL A 185 -15.61 9.54 -0.44
N ALA A 186 -15.27 9.89 -1.68
CA ALA A 186 -14.00 9.47 -2.27
C ALA A 186 -12.78 10.03 -1.50
N GLU A 187 -12.84 11.27 -1.01
CA GLU A 187 -11.75 11.86 -0.22
C GLU A 187 -11.50 11.15 1.13
N VAL A 188 -12.42 10.32 1.61
CA VAL A 188 -12.20 9.48 2.79
C VAL A 188 -11.38 8.23 2.47
N LEU A 189 -11.28 7.84 1.20
CA LEU A 189 -10.58 6.61 0.80
C LEU A 189 -9.05 6.75 1.00
N PRO A 190 -8.45 5.95 1.87
CA PRO A 190 -7.05 6.12 2.23
C PRO A 190 -6.06 5.89 1.08
N LEU A 191 -6.40 5.07 0.08
CA LEU A 191 -5.54 4.81 -1.07
C LEU A 191 -5.57 5.97 -2.10
N LEU A 192 -6.65 6.77 -2.15
CA LEU A 192 -6.80 7.87 -3.10
C LEU A 192 -5.63 8.88 -3.00
N HIS A 193 -5.25 9.25 -1.78
CA HIS A 193 -4.20 10.24 -1.53
C HIS A 193 -2.82 9.77 -2.00
N PRO A 194 -2.32 8.57 -1.65
CA PRO A 194 -1.10 8.03 -2.24
C PRO A 194 -1.12 7.94 -3.76
N VAL A 195 -2.25 7.56 -4.37
CA VAL A 195 -2.40 7.49 -5.83
C VAL A 195 -2.25 8.89 -6.47
N ARG A 196 -2.86 9.93 -5.88
CA ARG A 196 -2.68 11.31 -6.35
C ARG A 196 -1.24 11.81 -6.18
N LEU A 197 -0.59 11.47 -5.06
CA LEU A 197 0.83 11.76 -4.85
C LEU A 197 1.71 11.10 -5.93
N ALA A 198 1.46 9.83 -6.24
CA ALA A 198 2.18 9.12 -7.28
C ALA A 198 1.93 9.72 -8.68
N ARG A 199 0.69 10.13 -8.99
CA ARG A 199 0.37 10.83 -10.25
C ARG A 199 1.09 12.17 -10.36
N ALA A 200 1.12 12.96 -9.28
CA ALA A 200 1.86 14.21 -9.24
C ALA A 200 3.36 13.98 -9.47
N ALA A 201 3.93 12.93 -8.87
CA ALA A 201 5.30 12.52 -9.10
C ALA A 201 5.57 12.14 -10.57
N PHE A 202 4.68 11.35 -11.20
CA PHE A 202 4.81 10.97 -12.61
C PHE A 202 4.69 12.18 -13.56
N LYS A 203 3.81 13.14 -13.26
CA LYS A 203 3.65 14.36 -14.06
C LYS A 203 4.71 15.41 -13.77
N GLY A 204 5.36 15.37 -12.62
CA GLY A 204 6.25 16.42 -12.13
C GLY A 204 5.50 17.69 -11.70
N GLU A 205 4.21 17.59 -11.42
CA GLU A 205 3.33 18.70 -11.07
C GLU A 205 3.04 18.69 -9.56
N PHE A 206 3.68 19.58 -8.81
CA PHE A 206 3.48 19.69 -7.37
C PHE A 206 2.59 20.89 -7.05
N SER A 207 1.32 20.61 -6.71
CA SER A 207 0.32 21.61 -6.34
C SER A 207 0.03 21.58 -4.83
N LEU A 208 -0.74 22.54 -4.32
CA LEU A 208 -1.19 22.54 -2.92
C LEU A 208 -1.98 21.28 -2.52
N ILE A 209 -2.63 20.63 -3.50
CA ILE A 209 -3.34 19.37 -3.28
C ILE A 209 -2.37 18.26 -2.85
N VAL A 210 -1.15 18.25 -3.39
CA VAL A 210 -0.10 17.30 -2.99
C VAL A 210 0.26 17.43 -1.51
N LEU A 211 0.33 18.65 -0.99
CA LEU A 211 0.55 18.88 0.45
C LEU A 211 -0.62 18.37 1.30
N TRP A 212 -1.84 18.57 0.83
CA TRP A 212 -3.04 18.03 1.49
C TRP A 212 -3.00 16.49 1.52
N ASP A 213 -2.72 15.85 0.39
CA ASP A 213 -2.66 14.39 0.29
C ASP A 213 -1.55 13.81 1.19
N LEU A 214 -0.41 14.49 1.25
CA LEU A 214 0.69 14.12 2.14
C LEU A 214 0.29 14.27 3.61
N ALA A 215 -0.31 15.40 3.97
CA ALA A 215 -0.76 15.67 5.34
C ALA A 215 -1.83 14.67 5.79
N TYR A 216 -2.81 14.36 4.91
CA TYR A 216 -3.82 13.34 5.17
C TYR A 216 -3.16 11.96 5.42
N THR A 217 -2.29 11.53 4.50
CA THR A 217 -1.68 10.21 4.55
C THR A 217 -0.83 10.03 5.82
N LEU A 218 0.02 11.02 6.15
CA LEU A 218 0.86 10.98 7.34
C LEU A 218 0.03 11.16 8.62
N GLY A 219 -0.93 12.08 8.63
CA GLY A 219 -1.82 12.33 9.77
C GLY A 219 -2.66 11.12 10.13
N MET A 220 -3.29 10.47 9.12
CA MET A 220 -4.05 9.24 9.32
C MET A 220 -3.16 8.09 9.81
N SER A 221 -1.96 7.95 9.23
CA SER A 221 -1.00 6.94 9.67
C SER A 221 -0.63 7.13 11.14
N LEU A 222 -0.30 8.36 11.55
CA LEU A 222 0.05 8.69 12.92
C LEU A 222 -1.09 8.41 13.91
N LEU A 223 -2.31 8.84 13.58
CA LEU A 223 -3.49 8.62 14.42
C LEU A 223 -3.76 7.11 14.61
N LEU A 224 -3.66 6.32 13.53
CA LEU A 224 -3.86 4.88 13.59
C LEU A 224 -2.73 4.18 14.36
N LEU A 225 -1.48 4.62 14.23
CA LEU A 225 -0.37 4.06 15.00
C LEU A 225 -0.49 4.39 16.49
N LEU A 226 -0.88 5.61 16.86
CA LEU A 226 -1.14 5.96 18.25
C LEU A 226 -2.28 5.12 18.85
N TRP A 227 -3.31 4.85 18.07
CA TRP A 227 -4.38 3.95 18.47
C TRP A 227 -3.93 2.48 18.54
N GLY A 228 -3.17 2.03 17.54
CA GLY A 228 -2.55 0.69 17.49
C GLY A 228 -1.65 0.44 18.70
N ARG A 229 -0.82 1.40 19.09
CA ARG A 229 0.06 1.35 20.26
C ARG A 229 -0.69 0.96 21.54
N ARG A 230 -1.85 1.57 21.78
CA ARG A 230 -2.67 1.24 22.96
C ARG A 230 -3.17 -0.21 22.92
N ASN A 231 -3.52 -0.68 21.73
CA ASN A 231 -4.03 -2.05 21.55
C ASN A 231 -2.91 -3.10 21.63
N VAL A 232 -1.73 -2.81 21.06
CA VAL A 232 -0.53 -3.66 21.17
C VAL A 232 -0.16 -3.86 22.62
N ARG A 233 -0.01 -2.78 23.38
CA ARG A 233 0.28 -2.87 24.83
C ARG A 233 -0.72 -3.74 25.56
N ARG A 234 -2.04 -3.54 25.34
CA ARG A 234 -3.07 -4.35 25.99
C ARG A 234 -3.02 -5.83 25.61
N ARG A 235 -2.69 -6.15 24.36
CA ARG A 235 -2.71 -7.52 23.86
C ARG A 235 -1.43 -8.31 24.19
N LEU A 236 -0.32 -7.62 24.37
CA LEU A 236 0.97 -8.24 24.70
C LEU A 236 1.25 -8.27 26.22
N THR A 237 0.50 -7.49 27.05
CA THR A 237 0.71 -7.46 28.50
C THR A 237 -0.39 -8.14 29.30
N ASN A 238 -1.48 -8.60 28.66
CA ASN A 238 -2.55 -9.42 29.24
C ASN A 238 -2.47 -10.85 28.69
#